data_4f214b817df6bb3b81ae04e34ef8e731
#
_entry.id   4f214b817df6bb3b81ae04e34ef8e731
#
_cell.length_a   1.000
_cell.length_b   1.000
_cell.length_c   1.000
_cell.angle_alpha   90.00
_cell.angle_beta   90.00
_cell.angle_gamma   90.00
#
_symmetry.space_group_name_H-M   'P 1'
#
loop_
_entity.id
_entity.type
_entity.pdbx_description
1 polymer ?
#
loop_
_entity_poly.entity_id
_entity_poly.type
_entity_poly.pdbx_seq_one_letter_code
_entity_poly.pdbx_strand_id
1 'polypeptide(L)'
;MSGLGGLNKSPQGVVIGLVQLQLPVVETPAQLRAQAERIAWMVGKARRNLGTMDLVVFPEYALHGLSMSTADELMVSLDGPEVALFKAACVQHRIWGCFSIMEKNPGGNPYNTGIIIDDTGALRLYYRKLHPWIPVEAWEPGNMGVPVCDGPNGSKIALIICHDGMFPEMAREAAYKGAEIILRTAGYTAPIRHAWQITNQANAFQNLAITASVCLCG
;
A
#
# COMPACT_ATOMS: atom_id res chain seq x y z
N MET A 1 27.07 -4.43 -12.46
CA MET A 1 27.63 -4.90 -11.16
C MET A 1 26.48 -5.45 -10.35
N SER A 2 26.51 -6.75 -10.12
CA SER A 2 25.50 -7.56 -9.45
C SER A 2 25.57 -7.29 -7.93
N GLY A 3 24.81 -6.33 -7.46
CA GLY A 3 24.59 -6.21 -6.02
C GLY A 3 23.58 -7.26 -5.56
N LEU A 4 23.94 -8.05 -4.58
CA LEU A 4 23.08 -8.99 -3.85
C LEU A 4 22.68 -10.30 -4.58
N GLY A 5 23.52 -10.81 -5.48
CA GLY A 5 23.38 -12.19 -5.94
C GLY A 5 23.72 -13.15 -4.81
N GLY A 6 22.73 -13.86 -4.28
CA GLY A 6 22.96 -14.94 -3.30
C GLY A 6 21.99 -15.09 -2.17
N LEU A 7 20.91 -14.32 -2.09
CA LEU A 7 19.84 -14.64 -1.16
C LEU A 7 19.05 -15.84 -1.73
N ASN A 8 19.39 -17.05 -1.25
CA ASN A 8 18.59 -18.24 -1.54
C ASN A 8 17.21 -18.07 -0.90
N LYS A 9 16.23 -17.77 -1.73
CA LYS A 9 14.84 -17.68 -1.30
C LYS A 9 14.33 -19.09 -0.95
N SER A 10 13.71 -19.21 0.23
CA SER A 10 12.90 -20.41 0.52
C SER A 10 11.80 -20.55 -0.54
N PRO A 11 11.48 -21.75 -1.03
CA PRO A 11 10.38 -21.94 -1.99
C PRO A 11 9.04 -21.39 -1.51
N GLN A 12 8.81 -21.33 -0.21
CA GLN A 12 7.60 -20.76 0.43
C GLN A 12 7.80 -19.32 0.94
N GLY A 13 9.01 -18.76 0.82
CA GLY A 13 9.31 -17.42 1.29
C GLY A 13 8.72 -16.36 0.36
N VAL A 14 8.26 -15.24 0.93
CA VAL A 14 7.84 -14.04 0.21
C VAL A 14 8.87 -12.94 0.42
N VAL A 15 9.41 -12.41 -0.67
CA VAL A 15 10.34 -11.27 -0.64
C VAL A 15 9.57 -9.99 -0.91
N ILE A 16 9.47 -9.14 0.10
CA ILE A 16 8.73 -7.87 0.05
C ILE A 16 9.71 -6.71 -0.04
N GLY A 17 9.56 -5.89 -1.08
CA GLY A 17 10.27 -4.61 -1.22
C GLY A 17 9.42 -3.47 -0.68
N LEU A 18 9.92 -2.75 0.31
CA LEU A 18 9.26 -1.57 0.85
C LEU A 18 9.88 -0.31 0.21
N VAL A 19 9.07 0.45 -0.51
CA VAL A 19 9.51 1.67 -1.19
C VAL A 19 9.29 2.87 -0.27
N GLN A 20 10.36 3.33 0.36
CA GLN A 20 10.32 4.59 1.09
C GLN A 20 10.67 5.73 0.13
N LEU A 21 9.73 6.62 -0.12
CA LEU A 21 9.90 7.73 -1.06
C LEU A 21 9.56 9.08 -0.42
N GLN A 22 10.17 10.13 -0.97
CA GLN A 22 9.82 11.48 -0.61
C GLN A 22 8.40 11.80 -1.05
N LEU A 23 7.67 12.49 -0.18
CA LEU A 23 6.30 12.89 -0.41
C LEU A 23 6.18 13.72 -1.71
N PRO A 24 5.31 13.34 -2.65
CA PRO A 24 5.08 14.14 -3.83
C PRO A 24 4.20 15.36 -3.53
N VAL A 25 4.30 16.37 -4.38
CA VAL A 25 3.35 17.48 -4.43
C VAL A 25 2.50 17.31 -5.68
N VAL A 26 1.19 17.08 -5.49
CA VAL A 26 0.23 16.81 -6.56
C VAL A 26 -0.99 17.72 -6.37
N GLU A 27 -1.13 18.69 -7.25
CA GLU A 27 -2.18 19.73 -7.23
C GLU A 27 -2.97 19.78 -8.54
N THR A 28 -2.50 19.07 -9.58
CA THR A 28 -3.13 19.07 -10.90
C THR A 28 -3.22 17.66 -11.47
N PRO A 29 -4.17 17.37 -12.38
CA PRO A 29 -4.26 16.08 -13.07
C PRO A 29 -2.99 15.70 -13.83
N ALA A 30 -2.26 16.67 -14.38
CA ALA A 30 -1.00 16.43 -15.06
C ALA A 30 0.09 15.91 -14.08
N GLN A 31 0.18 16.50 -12.89
CA GLN A 31 1.09 16.03 -11.84
C GLN A 31 0.68 14.65 -11.31
N LEU A 32 -0.63 14.40 -11.13
CA LEU A 32 -1.14 13.10 -10.74
C LEU A 32 -0.70 12.02 -11.72
N ARG A 33 -0.89 12.27 -13.02
CA ARG A 33 -0.47 11.36 -14.07
C ARG A 33 1.04 11.13 -14.09
N ALA A 34 1.83 12.18 -14.02
CA ALA A 34 3.29 12.07 -13.96
C ALA A 34 3.76 11.25 -12.75
N GLN A 35 3.11 11.42 -11.60
CA GLN A 35 3.43 10.64 -10.42
C GLN A 35 3.01 9.16 -10.57
N ALA A 36 1.88 8.87 -11.20
CA ALA A 36 1.48 7.50 -11.51
C ALA A 36 2.49 6.80 -12.44
N GLU A 37 2.95 7.49 -13.47
CA GLU A 37 4.00 7.00 -14.39
C GLU A 37 5.33 6.76 -13.64
N ARG A 38 5.69 7.67 -12.71
CA ARG A 38 6.87 7.50 -11.85
C ARG A 38 6.75 6.27 -10.96
N ILE A 39 5.59 6.04 -10.33
CA ILE A 39 5.36 4.85 -9.50
C ILE A 39 5.47 3.59 -10.35
N ALA A 40 4.85 3.55 -11.53
CA ALA A 40 4.95 2.43 -12.46
C ALA A 40 6.41 2.15 -12.87
N TRP A 41 7.20 3.19 -13.16
CA TRP A 41 8.64 3.05 -13.43
C TRP A 41 9.41 2.50 -12.22
N MET A 42 9.06 2.92 -10.99
CA MET A 42 9.70 2.43 -9.75
C MET A 42 9.43 0.95 -9.51
N VAL A 43 8.26 0.42 -9.88
CA VAL A 43 7.99 -1.03 -9.86
C VAL A 43 9.05 -1.78 -10.66
N GLY A 44 9.31 -1.34 -11.89
CA GLY A 44 10.34 -1.94 -12.74
C GLY A 44 11.75 -1.78 -12.20
N LYS A 45 12.06 -0.63 -11.59
CA LYS A 45 13.37 -0.39 -10.95
C LYS A 45 13.57 -1.32 -9.75
N ALA A 46 12.55 -1.47 -8.89
CA ALA A 46 12.60 -2.37 -7.74
C ALA A 46 12.89 -3.81 -8.17
N ARG A 47 12.15 -4.33 -9.16
CA ARG A 47 12.32 -5.68 -9.68
C ARG A 47 13.70 -5.92 -10.31
N ARG A 48 14.25 -4.94 -11.05
CA ARG A 48 15.59 -5.05 -11.62
C ARG A 48 16.70 -5.05 -10.56
N ASN A 49 16.51 -4.29 -9.47
CA ASN A 49 17.49 -4.22 -8.41
C ASN A 49 17.50 -5.47 -7.51
N LEU A 50 16.33 -6.09 -7.31
CA LEU A 50 16.20 -7.32 -6.54
C LEU A 50 15.31 -8.31 -7.31
N GLY A 51 15.94 -9.15 -8.15
CA GLY A 51 15.27 -10.09 -9.03
C GLY A 51 14.43 -11.16 -8.34
N THR A 52 14.61 -11.37 -7.04
CA THR A 52 13.84 -12.31 -6.21
C THR A 52 12.61 -11.69 -5.54
N MET A 53 12.38 -10.37 -5.72
CA MET A 53 11.25 -9.67 -5.11
C MET A 53 9.91 -10.19 -5.65
N ASP A 54 8.98 -10.53 -4.76
CA ASP A 54 7.64 -11.00 -5.12
C ASP A 54 6.60 -9.90 -5.08
N LEU A 55 6.73 -8.98 -4.12
CA LEU A 55 5.78 -7.91 -3.86
C LEU A 55 6.53 -6.60 -3.59
N VAL A 56 6.13 -5.53 -4.28
CA VAL A 56 6.57 -4.17 -3.98
C VAL A 56 5.45 -3.39 -3.32
N VAL A 57 5.76 -2.68 -2.21
CA VAL A 57 4.77 -1.93 -1.42
C VAL A 57 5.13 -0.46 -1.40
N PHE A 58 4.21 0.37 -1.84
CA PHE A 58 4.31 1.83 -1.79
C PHE A 58 3.59 2.37 -0.55
N PRO A 59 4.06 3.47 0.05
CA PRO A 59 3.42 4.07 1.22
C PRO A 59 2.06 4.71 0.89
N GLU A 60 1.30 5.00 1.92
CA GLU A 60 0.12 5.87 1.86
C GLU A 60 0.53 7.21 1.25
N TYR A 61 -0.35 7.82 0.47
CA TYR A 61 -0.10 9.10 -0.22
C TYR A 61 1.03 9.09 -1.26
N ALA A 62 1.57 7.94 -1.63
CA ALA A 62 2.63 7.85 -2.65
C ALA A 62 2.23 8.48 -3.99
N LEU A 63 0.94 8.41 -4.35
CA LEU A 63 0.41 8.98 -5.58
C LEU A 63 -0.03 10.44 -5.41
N HIS A 64 -0.77 10.75 -4.35
CA HIS A 64 -1.48 12.04 -4.20
C HIS A 64 -0.73 13.09 -3.39
N GLY A 65 0.25 12.69 -2.58
CA GLY A 65 0.83 13.59 -1.59
C GLY A 65 -0.13 13.93 -0.45
N LEU A 66 0.21 14.93 0.35
CA LEU A 66 -0.55 15.38 1.52
C LEU A 66 -1.34 16.68 1.29
N SER A 67 -1.75 16.97 0.05
CA SER A 67 -2.57 18.16 -0.22
C SER A 67 -3.92 18.12 0.47
N MET A 68 -4.41 16.92 0.82
CA MET A 68 -5.77 16.66 1.37
C MET A 68 -6.88 17.20 0.47
N SER A 69 -6.58 17.46 -0.80
CA SER A 69 -7.57 17.92 -1.78
C SER A 69 -8.60 16.83 -2.02
N THR A 70 -9.87 17.24 -2.03
CA THR A 70 -11.01 16.38 -2.42
C THR A 70 -11.52 16.73 -3.81
N ALA A 71 -10.74 17.50 -4.60
CA ALA A 71 -11.10 17.89 -5.96
C ALA A 71 -11.29 16.65 -6.84
N ASP A 72 -12.45 16.56 -7.47
CA ASP A 72 -12.90 15.36 -8.21
C ASP A 72 -11.95 14.94 -9.35
N GLU A 73 -11.31 15.92 -9.99
CA GLU A 73 -10.32 15.71 -11.05
C GLU A 73 -9.00 15.08 -10.57
N LEU A 74 -8.75 15.07 -9.24
CA LEU A 74 -7.61 14.40 -8.64
C LEU A 74 -7.95 13.01 -8.08
N MET A 75 -9.23 12.66 -8.04
CA MET A 75 -9.65 11.39 -7.48
C MET A 75 -9.59 10.27 -8.52
N VAL A 76 -9.15 9.10 -8.09
CA VAL A 76 -8.84 7.95 -8.94
C VAL A 76 -9.93 6.90 -8.84
N SER A 77 -10.34 6.35 -9.96
CA SER A 77 -11.23 5.18 -9.99
C SER A 77 -10.44 3.88 -10.00
N LEU A 78 -10.98 2.79 -9.42
CA LEU A 78 -10.33 1.46 -9.39
C LEU A 78 -10.11 0.88 -10.79
N ASP A 79 -10.85 1.35 -11.78
CA ASP A 79 -10.72 1.03 -13.21
C ASP A 79 -10.12 2.20 -14.03
N GLY A 80 -9.63 3.26 -13.34
CA GLY A 80 -9.08 4.46 -13.95
C GLY A 80 -7.69 4.28 -14.57
N PRO A 81 -7.22 5.30 -15.30
CA PRO A 81 -5.96 5.23 -16.05
C PRO A 81 -4.73 5.07 -15.16
N GLU A 82 -4.73 5.61 -13.94
CA GLU A 82 -3.62 5.47 -12.99
C GLU A 82 -3.49 4.02 -12.51
N VAL A 83 -4.61 3.38 -12.17
CA VAL A 83 -4.63 1.97 -11.78
C VAL A 83 -4.28 1.07 -12.96
N ALA A 84 -4.67 1.43 -14.18
CA ALA A 84 -4.26 0.72 -15.39
C ALA A 84 -2.73 0.76 -15.60
N LEU A 85 -2.05 1.88 -15.30
CA LEU A 85 -0.58 1.97 -15.32
C LEU A 85 0.04 1.01 -14.29
N PHE A 86 -0.51 0.93 -13.08
CA PHE A 86 -0.01 0.02 -12.04
C PHE A 86 -0.19 -1.45 -12.45
N LYS A 87 -1.36 -1.81 -12.99
CA LYS A 87 -1.62 -3.15 -13.54
C LYS A 87 -0.61 -3.52 -14.63
N ALA A 88 -0.41 -2.61 -15.58
CA ALA A 88 0.55 -2.83 -16.67
C ALA A 88 1.98 -3.02 -16.14
N ALA A 89 2.40 -2.24 -15.14
CA ALA A 89 3.73 -2.38 -14.54
C ALA A 89 3.89 -3.72 -13.81
N CYS A 90 2.88 -4.18 -13.07
CA CYS A 90 2.89 -5.48 -12.41
C CYS A 90 3.05 -6.63 -13.41
N VAL A 91 2.27 -6.60 -14.50
CA VAL A 91 2.36 -7.59 -15.60
C VAL A 91 3.72 -7.56 -16.28
N GLN A 92 4.17 -6.38 -16.70
CA GLN A 92 5.44 -6.21 -17.43
C GLN A 92 6.63 -6.73 -16.64
N HIS A 93 6.63 -6.53 -15.34
CA HIS A 93 7.75 -6.87 -14.48
C HIS A 93 7.54 -8.17 -13.68
N ARG A 94 6.42 -8.85 -13.88
CA ARG A 94 6.04 -10.10 -13.18
C ARG A 94 6.24 -9.98 -11.68
N ILE A 95 5.59 -9.00 -11.07
CA ILE A 95 5.69 -8.68 -9.66
C ILE A 95 4.34 -8.21 -9.12
N TRP A 96 4.02 -8.58 -7.91
CA TRP A 96 2.87 -8.03 -7.21
C TRP A 96 3.16 -6.60 -6.75
N GLY A 97 2.14 -5.76 -6.68
CA GLY A 97 2.26 -4.38 -6.21
C GLY A 97 1.15 -4.01 -5.23
N CYS A 98 1.54 -3.30 -4.16
CA CYS A 98 0.60 -2.65 -3.25
C CYS A 98 0.73 -1.13 -3.40
N PHE A 99 -0.38 -0.47 -3.72
CA PHE A 99 -0.44 0.96 -4.04
C PHE A 99 -1.50 1.67 -3.20
N SER A 100 -1.35 2.99 -3.06
CA SER A 100 -2.31 3.86 -2.37
C SER A 100 -2.91 4.85 -3.35
N ILE A 101 -4.22 5.00 -3.32
CA ILE A 101 -5.00 5.96 -4.11
C ILE A 101 -6.01 6.70 -3.23
N MET A 102 -6.36 7.93 -3.61
CA MET A 102 -7.57 8.58 -3.13
C MET A 102 -8.68 8.21 -4.11
N GLU A 103 -9.55 7.32 -3.66
CA GLU A 103 -10.58 6.70 -4.50
C GLU A 103 -11.78 7.62 -4.66
N LYS A 104 -12.21 7.81 -5.89
CA LYS A 104 -13.42 8.55 -6.22
C LYS A 104 -14.66 7.92 -5.57
N ASN A 105 -15.44 8.74 -4.87
CA ASN A 105 -16.69 8.33 -4.23
C ASN A 105 -17.82 9.25 -4.72
N PRO A 106 -18.61 8.84 -5.70
CA PRO A 106 -19.70 9.67 -6.23
C PRO A 106 -20.71 10.03 -5.13
N GLY A 107 -20.88 11.33 -4.90
CA GLY A 107 -21.84 11.86 -3.93
C GLY A 107 -21.36 11.91 -2.48
N GLY A 108 -20.10 11.55 -2.20
CA GLY A 108 -19.48 11.65 -0.87
C GLY A 108 -18.04 12.13 -0.94
N ASN A 109 -17.39 12.20 0.22
CA ASN A 109 -15.95 12.44 0.27
C ASN A 109 -15.20 11.22 -0.30
N PRO A 110 -14.03 11.42 -0.91
CA PRO A 110 -13.19 10.33 -1.41
C PRO A 110 -12.79 9.36 -0.30
N TYR A 111 -12.47 8.11 -0.67
CA TYR A 111 -11.86 7.14 0.24
C TYR A 111 -10.34 7.16 0.13
N ASN A 112 -9.65 6.99 1.24
CA ASN A 112 -8.25 6.60 1.25
C ASN A 112 -8.17 5.08 1.06
N THR A 113 -7.73 4.64 -0.13
CA THR A 113 -7.81 3.24 -0.54
C THR A 113 -6.44 2.66 -0.86
N GLY A 114 -6.15 1.51 -0.29
CA GLY A 114 -5.02 0.68 -0.68
C GLY A 114 -5.47 -0.45 -1.60
N ILE A 115 -4.67 -0.76 -2.60
CA ILE A 115 -4.95 -1.82 -3.58
C ILE A 115 -3.77 -2.77 -3.71
N ILE A 116 -4.06 -4.06 -3.88
CA ILE A 116 -3.05 -5.09 -4.22
C ILE A 116 -3.37 -5.64 -5.59
N ILE A 117 -2.39 -5.59 -6.48
CA ILE A 117 -2.46 -6.08 -7.85
C ILE A 117 -1.43 -7.20 -8.02
N ASP A 118 -1.83 -8.32 -8.60
CA ASP A 118 -0.93 -9.44 -8.85
C ASP A 118 -0.09 -9.27 -10.14
N ASP A 119 0.79 -10.21 -10.37
CA ASP A 119 1.69 -10.24 -11.54
C ASP A 119 0.97 -10.57 -12.86
N THR A 120 -0.32 -10.87 -12.83
CA THR A 120 -1.20 -10.97 -14.02
C THR A 120 -1.99 -9.68 -14.27
N GLY A 121 -1.87 -8.68 -13.38
CA GLY A 121 -2.61 -7.42 -13.44
C GLY A 121 -4.01 -7.49 -12.80
N ALA A 122 -4.36 -8.60 -12.15
CA ALA A 122 -5.63 -8.72 -11.46
C ALA A 122 -5.61 -7.95 -10.14
N LEU A 123 -6.68 -7.21 -9.87
CA LEU A 123 -6.93 -6.59 -8.57
C LEU A 123 -7.33 -7.68 -7.58
N ARG A 124 -6.41 -8.02 -6.67
CA ARG A 124 -6.60 -9.11 -5.69
C ARG A 124 -7.26 -8.64 -4.40
N LEU A 125 -7.01 -7.41 -4.03
CA LEU A 125 -7.57 -6.78 -2.83
C LEU A 125 -7.67 -5.28 -3.04
N TYR A 126 -8.76 -4.69 -2.55
CA TYR A 126 -8.81 -3.27 -2.23
C TYR A 126 -9.36 -3.10 -0.81
N TYR A 127 -8.90 -2.05 -0.14
CA TYR A 127 -9.26 -1.74 1.23
C TYR A 127 -9.38 -0.23 1.41
N ARG A 128 -10.51 0.22 1.90
CA ARG A 128 -10.77 1.62 2.26
C ARG A 128 -10.48 1.82 3.73
N LYS A 129 -9.60 2.76 4.06
CA LYS A 129 -9.21 3.08 5.43
C LYS A 129 -10.42 3.27 6.32
N LEU A 130 -10.55 2.45 7.37
CA LEU A 130 -11.68 2.50 8.29
C LEU A 130 -11.61 3.69 9.23
N HIS A 131 -10.40 4.10 9.64
CA HIS A 131 -10.16 5.13 10.62
C HIS A 131 -9.36 6.30 10.03
N PRO A 132 -9.98 7.20 9.26
CA PRO A 132 -9.33 8.45 8.86
C PRO A 132 -8.79 9.20 10.09
N TRP A 133 -7.66 9.87 9.94
CA TRP A 133 -7.04 10.62 11.03
C TRP A 133 -7.68 12.02 11.15
N ILE A 134 -8.81 12.08 11.81
CA ILE A 134 -9.56 13.32 12.05
C ILE A 134 -8.83 14.15 13.12
N PRO A 135 -8.72 15.49 12.99
CA PRO A 135 -9.39 16.33 11.99
C PRO A 135 -8.58 16.63 10.71
N VAL A 136 -7.45 15.97 10.48
CA VAL A 136 -6.52 16.28 9.38
C VAL A 136 -7.04 15.76 8.05
N GLU A 137 -7.53 14.51 8.03
CA GLU A 137 -7.98 13.83 6.82
C GLU A 137 -9.47 14.10 6.55
N ALA A 138 -9.79 14.46 5.31
CA ALA A 138 -11.15 14.73 4.85
C ALA A 138 -11.83 13.48 4.24
N TRP A 139 -11.20 12.32 4.32
CA TRP A 139 -11.65 11.10 3.66
C TRP A 139 -12.88 10.49 4.32
N GLU A 140 -13.74 9.89 3.52
CA GLU A 140 -14.85 9.08 4.02
C GLU A 140 -14.30 7.84 4.73
N PRO A 141 -14.82 7.47 5.92
CA PRO A 141 -14.50 6.20 6.56
C PRO A 141 -14.83 5.01 5.65
N GLY A 142 -13.98 4.01 5.64
CA GLY A 142 -14.20 2.78 4.90
C GLY A 142 -15.46 2.04 5.35
N ASN A 143 -16.03 1.25 4.47
CA ASN A 143 -17.31 0.56 4.67
C ASN A 143 -17.20 -0.97 4.57
N MET A 144 -15.99 -1.50 4.69
CA MET A 144 -15.69 -2.94 4.69
C MET A 144 -14.75 -3.25 5.85
N GLY A 145 -14.79 -4.46 6.38
CA GLY A 145 -13.81 -4.91 7.37
C GLY A 145 -12.42 -5.08 6.76
N VAL A 146 -11.47 -5.64 7.51
CA VAL A 146 -10.12 -5.91 6.99
C VAL A 146 -10.18 -7.08 6.02
N PRO A 147 -9.89 -6.87 4.71
CA PRO A 147 -9.89 -7.97 3.74
C PRO A 147 -8.58 -8.77 3.82
N VAL A 148 -8.66 -10.04 3.44
CA VAL A 148 -7.52 -10.93 3.25
C VAL A 148 -7.59 -11.53 1.85
N CYS A 149 -6.46 -11.60 1.16
CA CYS A 149 -6.37 -12.27 -0.14
C CYS A 149 -5.24 -13.29 -0.16
N ASP A 150 -5.29 -14.19 -1.14
CA ASP A 150 -4.13 -15.01 -1.51
C ASP A 150 -3.08 -14.12 -2.14
N GLY A 151 -1.85 -14.23 -1.65
CA GLY A 151 -0.68 -13.49 -2.09
C GLY A 151 0.33 -14.36 -2.86
N PRO A 152 1.51 -13.83 -3.18
CA PRO A 152 2.55 -14.59 -3.85
C PRO A 152 2.98 -15.82 -3.03
N ASN A 153 3.30 -16.90 -3.73
CA ASN A 153 3.76 -18.18 -3.16
C ASN A 153 2.77 -18.82 -2.15
N GLY A 154 1.46 -18.58 -2.31
CA GLY A 154 0.42 -19.12 -1.45
C GLY A 154 0.29 -18.46 -0.07
N SER A 155 0.95 -17.32 0.14
CA SER A 155 0.79 -16.53 1.37
C SER A 155 -0.60 -15.93 1.49
N LYS A 156 -1.01 -15.59 2.72
CA LYS A 156 -2.25 -14.86 3.01
C LYS A 156 -1.91 -13.44 3.46
N ILE A 157 -2.39 -12.46 2.70
CA ILE A 157 -2.04 -11.04 2.90
C ILE A 157 -3.27 -10.24 3.27
N ALA A 158 -3.15 -9.43 4.33
CA ALA A 158 -4.08 -8.36 4.68
C ALA A 158 -3.44 -6.99 4.44
N LEU A 159 -4.27 -5.96 4.30
CA LEU A 159 -3.83 -4.57 4.19
C LEU A 159 -4.60 -3.70 5.18
N ILE A 160 -3.86 -2.88 5.93
CA ILE A 160 -4.37 -1.80 6.78
C ILE A 160 -3.63 -0.51 6.45
N ILE A 161 -4.24 0.64 6.73
CA ILE A 161 -3.67 1.93 6.34
C ILE A 161 -3.43 2.80 7.58
N CYS A 162 -2.16 3.17 7.80
CA CYS A 162 -1.72 4.24 8.70
C CYS A 162 -2.36 4.19 10.10
N HIS A 163 -3.34 5.05 10.35
CA HIS A 163 -4.05 5.17 11.64
C HIS A 163 -4.78 3.89 12.05
N ASP A 164 -5.24 3.08 11.09
CA ASP A 164 -5.86 1.77 11.39
C ASP A 164 -4.97 0.89 12.27
N GLY A 165 -3.66 0.95 12.08
CA GLY A 165 -2.72 0.16 12.87
C GLY A 165 -2.59 0.59 14.33
N MET A 166 -3.24 1.68 14.75
CA MET A 166 -3.36 2.07 16.16
C MET A 166 -4.44 1.28 16.91
N PHE A 167 -5.35 0.64 16.17
CA PHE A 167 -6.45 -0.15 16.70
C PHE A 167 -6.09 -1.63 16.61
N PRO A 168 -5.85 -2.32 17.76
CA PRO A 168 -5.42 -3.72 17.76
C PRO A 168 -6.45 -4.65 17.12
N GLU A 169 -7.71 -4.26 17.06
CA GLU A 169 -8.80 -4.99 16.43
C GLU A 169 -8.54 -5.21 14.95
N MET A 170 -7.90 -4.27 14.26
CA MET A 170 -7.62 -4.36 12.82
C MET A 170 -6.68 -5.52 12.50
N ALA A 171 -5.57 -5.61 13.21
CA ALA A 171 -4.62 -6.70 13.03
C ALA A 171 -5.20 -8.04 13.54
N ARG A 172 -6.00 -8.00 14.60
CA ARG A 172 -6.69 -9.16 15.14
C ARG A 172 -7.71 -9.75 14.15
N GLU A 173 -8.52 -8.90 13.53
CA GLU A 173 -9.46 -9.32 12.49
C GLU A 173 -8.73 -9.94 11.29
N ALA A 174 -7.63 -9.32 10.82
CA ALA A 174 -6.79 -9.87 9.76
C ALA A 174 -6.29 -11.28 10.10
N ALA A 175 -5.76 -11.47 11.32
CA ALA A 175 -5.25 -12.76 11.78
C ALA A 175 -6.35 -13.83 11.89
N TYR A 176 -7.52 -13.48 12.39
CA TYR A 176 -8.66 -14.41 12.45
C TYR A 176 -9.16 -14.83 11.06
N LYS A 177 -8.98 -13.97 10.06
CA LYS A 177 -9.25 -14.29 8.65
C LYS A 177 -8.10 -15.06 7.98
N GLY A 178 -7.05 -15.41 8.73
CA GLY A 178 -5.93 -16.23 8.27
C GLY A 178 -4.78 -15.47 7.63
N ALA A 179 -4.70 -14.14 7.81
CA ALA A 179 -3.57 -13.38 7.30
C ALA A 179 -2.26 -13.80 8.00
N GLU A 180 -1.25 -14.12 7.23
CA GLU A 180 0.12 -14.39 7.67
C GLU A 180 0.98 -13.14 7.60
N ILE A 181 0.66 -12.26 6.64
CA ILE A 181 1.35 -11.00 6.39
C ILE A 181 0.32 -9.87 6.44
N ILE A 182 0.58 -8.88 7.27
CA ILE A 182 -0.21 -7.65 7.37
C ILE A 182 0.63 -6.51 6.80
N LEU A 183 0.24 -6.01 5.63
CA LEU A 183 0.83 -4.80 5.06
C LEU A 183 0.25 -3.58 5.76
N ARG A 184 1.10 -2.62 6.12
CA ARG A 184 0.67 -1.33 6.64
C ARG A 184 1.34 -0.20 5.86
N THR A 185 0.58 0.49 5.04
CA THR A 185 1.03 1.69 4.32
C THR A 185 0.72 2.93 5.13
N ALA A 186 1.62 3.91 5.19
CA ALA A 186 1.43 5.07 6.05
C ALA A 186 2.11 6.35 5.54
N GLY A 187 1.59 7.49 6.04
CA GLY A 187 2.17 8.82 5.93
C GLY A 187 2.43 9.43 7.33
N TYR A 188 3.05 8.67 8.25
CA TYR A 188 3.32 9.08 9.63
C TYR A 188 4.30 10.24 9.72
N THR A 189 4.08 11.10 10.73
CA THR A 189 4.94 12.24 11.04
C THR A 189 5.91 11.93 12.20
N ALA A 190 7.02 12.65 12.28
CA ALA A 190 8.05 12.47 13.29
C ALA A 190 7.56 12.52 14.75
N PRO A 191 6.63 13.41 15.16
CA PRO A 191 6.18 13.50 16.56
C PRO A 191 5.57 12.21 17.11
N ILE A 192 5.01 11.33 16.25
CA ILE A 192 4.36 10.08 16.67
C ILE A 192 5.16 8.84 16.29
N ARG A 193 6.48 8.98 16.06
CA ARG A 193 7.38 7.88 15.67
C ARG A 193 7.33 6.69 16.64
N HIS A 194 7.24 6.93 17.95
CA HIS A 194 7.15 5.87 18.94
C HIS A 194 5.87 5.05 18.78
N ALA A 195 4.72 5.70 18.52
CA ALA A 195 3.46 5.02 18.28
C ALA A 195 3.55 4.11 17.05
N TRP A 196 4.21 4.56 15.97
CA TRP A 196 4.49 3.75 14.79
C TRP A 196 5.25 2.46 15.13
N GLN A 197 6.34 2.57 15.86
CA GLN A 197 7.17 1.43 16.24
C GLN A 197 6.41 0.44 17.12
N ILE A 198 5.81 0.95 18.21
CA ILE A 198 5.11 0.12 19.21
C ILE A 198 3.95 -0.63 18.56
N THR A 199 3.12 0.05 17.78
CA THR A 199 1.91 -0.57 17.20
C THR A 199 2.25 -1.60 16.13
N ASN A 200 3.28 -1.40 15.31
CA ASN A 200 3.71 -2.42 14.36
C ASN A 200 4.26 -3.67 15.04
N GLN A 201 5.05 -3.50 16.10
CA GLN A 201 5.56 -4.62 16.89
C GLN A 201 4.44 -5.36 17.61
N ALA A 202 3.50 -4.63 18.24
CA ALA A 202 2.37 -5.22 18.92
C ALA A 202 1.47 -5.99 17.95
N ASN A 203 1.15 -5.41 16.79
CA ASN A 203 0.33 -6.05 15.77
C ASN A 203 0.95 -7.37 15.27
N ALA A 204 2.28 -7.42 15.12
CA ALA A 204 2.98 -8.65 14.74
C ALA A 204 2.96 -9.67 15.89
N PHE A 205 3.40 -9.27 17.07
CA PHE A 205 3.60 -10.16 18.21
C PHE A 205 2.30 -10.76 18.73
N GLN A 206 1.28 -9.93 18.94
CA GLN A 206 -0.01 -10.36 19.49
C GLN A 206 -0.85 -11.23 18.54
N ASN A 207 -0.54 -11.19 17.25
CA ASN A 207 -1.30 -11.92 16.23
C ASN A 207 -0.50 -13.03 15.56
N LEU A 208 0.76 -13.27 15.99
CA LEU A 208 1.67 -14.26 15.39
C LEU A 208 1.77 -14.10 13.87
N ALA A 209 1.75 -12.84 13.40
CA ALA A 209 1.80 -12.47 12.00
C ALA A 209 3.04 -11.64 11.69
N ILE A 210 3.38 -11.54 10.42
CA ILE A 210 4.44 -10.63 9.93
C ILE A 210 3.79 -9.29 9.61
N THR A 211 4.26 -8.20 10.19
CA THR A 211 3.89 -6.86 9.74
C THR A 211 4.97 -6.30 8.81
N ALA A 212 4.58 -5.95 7.59
CA ALA A 212 5.44 -5.27 6.63
C ALA A 212 4.92 -3.83 6.46
N SER A 213 5.64 -2.88 7.04
CA SER A 213 5.15 -1.51 7.23
C SER A 213 6.05 -0.51 6.54
N VAL A 214 5.48 0.38 5.73
CA VAL A 214 6.20 1.41 4.98
C VAL A 214 5.58 2.78 5.20
N CYS A 215 6.43 3.78 5.38
CA CYS A 215 6.06 5.17 5.54
C CYS A 215 6.80 6.04 4.53
N LEU A 216 6.23 7.20 4.23
CA LEU A 216 6.90 8.26 3.46
C LEU A 216 8.12 8.80 4.22
N CYS A 217 9.03 9.47 3.51
CA CYS A 217 10.11 10.29 4.07
C CYS A 217 10.05 11.71 3.51
N GLY A 218 10.47 12.69 4.30
CA GLY A 218 10.49 14.10 3.95
C GLY A 218 10.39 14.98 5.16
#